data_cb9bc224d644c4f3bf2909a387bc07c7
#
_entry.id   cb9bc224d644c4f3bf2909a387bc07c7
#
_cell.length_a   1.000
_cell.length_b   1.000
_cell.length_c   1.000
_cell.angle_alpha   90.00
_cell.angle_beta   90.00
_cell.angle_gamma   90.00
#
_symmetry.space_group_name_H-M   'P 1'
#
loop_
_entity.id
_entity.type
_entity.pdbx_description
1 polymer ?
#
loop_
_entity_poly.entity_id
_entity_poly.type
_entity_poly.pdbx_seq_one_letter_code
_entity_poly.pdbx_strand_id
1 'polypeptide(L)'
;MKVETIADHPLTSVTLDDSDTTTGQLKQKLRKAERLNRVKAFMLVVPLLLFVGVTFVMPIAEMLHRSIYDPLVVESFPNTVAKLEDWQRQQLPGDDAFQAIAQELVTLQQQRQLSKVATRLNTERSGMRSLLTKTGRKLARQSELVDARQAMIGIDKRWADLGTWSAIKNLSSSYTLSYYLAALDMRYDTQGEIEAQPEQRQIYKTLLVKTFAISLLITVLCLVLGYPLAYMLATLPESRSNLLIILVLL
;
A
#
# COMPACT_ATOMS: atom_id res chain seq x y z
N MET A 1 103.95 -3.54 -17.39
CA MET A 1 102.76 -2.79 -16.99
C MET A 1 101.55 -3.37 -17.77
N LYS A 2 100.77 -4.24 -17.11
CA LYS A 2 99.66 -4.93 -17.76
C LYS A 2 98.46 -4.02 -17.82
N VAL A 3 97.88 -3.86 -18.99
CA VAL A 3 96.55 -3.32 -19.17
C VAL A 3 95.58 -4.47 -19.24
N GLU A 4 94.67 -4.54 -18.28
CA GLU A 4 93.66 -5.57 -18.16
C GLU A 4 92.41 -5.08 -18.88
N THR A 5 91.97 -5.84 -19.87
CA THR A 5 90.78 -5.66 -20.68
C THR A 5 89.56 -6.01 -19.90
N ILE A 6 88.63 -5.08 -19.68
CA ILE A 6 87.32 -5.34 -19.05
C ILE A 6 86.42 -5.87 -20.11
N ALA A 7 85.92 -7.10 -19.85
CA ALA A 7 85.04 -7.84 -20.71
C ALA A 7 83.60 -7.24 -20.75
N ASP A 8 83.12 -7.26 -21.99
CA ASP A 8 81.75 -6.97 -22.38
C ASP A 8 80.71 -7.77 -21.59
N HIS A 9 79.79 -7.10 -20.89
CA HIS A 9 78.60 -7.70 -20.32
C HIS A 9 77.42 -7.49 -21.28
N PRO A 10 76.73 -8.55 -21.72
CA PRO A 10 75.57 -8.40 -22.56
C PRO A 10 74.39 -7.82 -21.77
N LEU A 11 73.87 -6.69 -22.20
CA LEU A 11 72.61 -6.12 -21.74
C LEU A 11 71.51 -7.12 -22.02
N THR A 12 71.09 -7.82 -20.98
CA THR A 12 69.87 -8.68 -21.04
C THR A 12 68.69 -7.78 -21.31
N SER A 13 68.12 -7.95 -22.48
CA SER A 13 66.82 -7.34 -22.85
C SER A 13 65.74 -7.80 -21.87
N VAL A 14 65.41 -6.94 -20.91
CA VAL A 14 64.24 -7.11 -20.08
C VAL A 14 63.01 -6.97 -20.99
N THR A 15 62.42 -8.07 -21.34
CA THR A 15 61.19 -8.12 -22.11
C THR A 15 60.05 -7.44 -21.35
N LEU A 16 59.53 -6.39 -21.96
CA LEU A 16 58.38 -5.59 -21.45
C LEU A 16 57.02 -6.34 -21.44
N ASP A 17 57.06 -7.67 -21.63
CA ASP A 17 55.85 -8.49 -21.77
C ASP A 17 55.32 -9.06 -20.46
N ASP A 18 56.08 -8.95 -19.34
CA ASP A 18 55.67 -9.50 -18.04
C ASP A 18 54.93 -8.49 -17.11
N SER A 19 54.89 -7.20 -17.53
CA SER A 19 54.24 -6.15 -16.74
C SER A 19 52.71 -6.10 -16.93
N ASP A 20 52.22 -6.48 -18.12
CA ASP A 20 50.78 -6.43 -18.42
C ASP A 20 49.99 -7.60 -17.80
N THR A 21 50.59 -8.77 -17.72
CA THR A 21 49.97 -9.93 -17.05
C THR A 21 49.91 -9.76 -15.54
N THR A 22 50.91 -9.15 -14.93
CA THR A 22 50.94 -8.86 -13.48
C THR A 22 49.93 -7.75 -13.11
N THR A 23 49.79 -6.74 -13.96
CA THR A 23 48.82 -5.64 -13.76
C THR A 23 47.36 -6.14 -13.88
N GLY A 24 47.08 -7.04 -14.81
CA GLY A 24 45.77 -7.69 -14.98
C GLY A 24 45.36 -8.56 -13.79
N GLN A 25 46.30 -9.36 -13.29
CA GLN A 25 46.07 -10.20 -12.12
C GLN A 25 45.90 -9.37 -10.82
N LEU A 26 46.65 -8.30 -10.68
CA LEU A 26 46.54 -7.37 -9.54
C LEU A 26 45.17 -6.66 -9.54
N LYS A 27 44.72 -6.17 -10.71
CA LYS A 27 43.37 -5.59 -10.86
C LYS A 27 42.25 -6.58 -10.54
N GLN A 28 42.39 -7.85 -10.92
CA GLN A 28 41.41 -8.88 -10.57
C GLN A 28 41.40 -9.18 -9.06
N LYS A 29 42.55 -9.27 -8.41
CA LYS A 29 42.66 -9.48 -6.96
C LYS A 29 42.09 -8.29 -6.19
N LEU A 30 42.35 -7.05 -6.62
CA LEU A 30 41.79 -5.83 -6.05
C LEU A 30 40.26 -5.80 -6.19
N ARG A 31 39.71 -6.09 -7.37
CA ARG A 31 38.27 -6.18 -7.59
C ARG A 31 37.60 -7.27 -6.73
N LYS A 32 38.25 -8.41 -6.55
CA LYS A 32 37.76 -9.46 -5.64
C LYS A 32 37.78 -9.01 -4.18
N ALA A 33 38.86 -8.38 -3.74
CA ALA A 33 38.98 -7.83 -2.38
C ALA A 33 37.95 -6.72 -2.12
N GLU A 34 37.75 -5.80 -3.08
CA GLU A 34 36.71 -4.77 -2.99
C GLU A 34 35.30 -5.37 -2.92
N ARG A 35 35.00 -6.38 -3.76
CA ARG A 35 33.71 -7.08 -3.70
C ARG A 35 33.50 -7.76 -2.36
N LEU A 36 34.55 -8.43 -1.85
CA LEU A 36 34.48 -9.11 -0.54
C LEU A 36 34.25 -8.11 0.60
N ASN A 37 34.92 -6.97 0.56
CA ASN A 37 34.74 -5.91 1.55
C ASN A 37 33.35 -5.26 1.45
N ARG A 38 32.82 -5.05 0.23
CA ARG A 38 31.45 -4.59 0.02
C ARG A 38 30.43 -5.60 0.54
N VAL A 39 30.63 -6.89 0.29
CA VAL A 39 29.75 -7.94 0.81
C VAL A 39 29.81 -8.01 2.34
N LYS A 40 31.01 -7.92 2.95
CA LYS A 40 31.14 -7.86 4.41
C LYS A 40 30.46 -6.63 5.00
N ALA A 41 30.64 -5.46 4.39
CA ALA A 41 29.95 -4.23 4.80
C ALA A 41 28.43 -4.36 4.66
N PHE A 42 27.96 -4.98 3.56
CA PHE A 42 26.54 -5.24 3.34
C PHE A 42 25.98 -6.23 4.38
N MET A 43 26.71 -7.32 4.69
CA MET A 43 26.31 -8.28 5.72
C MET A 43 26.19 -7.64 7.13
N LEU A 44 26.95 -6.59 7.41
CA LEU A 44 26.83 -5.86 8.68
C LEU A 44 25.52 -5.05 8.74
N VAL A 45 25.05 -4.56 7.60
CA VAL A 45 23.80 -3.76 7.49
C VAL A 45 22.57 -4.66 7.36
N VAL A 46 22.72 -5.89 6.84
CA VAL A 46 21.61 -6.83 6.60
C VAL A 46 20.75 -7.08 7.85
N PRO A 47 21.28 -7.31 9.07
CA PRO A 47 20.43 -7.52 10.24
C PRO A 47 19.53 -6.33 10.54
N LEU A 48 20.06 -5.10 10.43
CA LEU A 48 19.29 -3.88 10.63
C LEU A 48 18.24 -3.71 9.51
N LEU A 49 18.63 -3.95 8.28
CA LEU A 49 17.74 -3.83 7.12
C LEU A 49 16.63 -4.89 7.16
N LEU A 50 16.94 -6.11 7.61
CA LEU A 50 15.97 -7.18 7.81
C LEU A 50 15.01 -6.82 8.96
N PHE A 51 15.52 -6.27 10.06
CA PHE A 51 14.68 -5.80 11.16
C PHE A 51 13.69 -4.71 10.68
N VAL A 52 14.17 -3.70 9.95
CA VAL A 52 13.31 -2.65 9.36
C VAL A 52 12.32 -3.25 8.35
N GLY A 53 12.77 -4.17 7.51
CA GLY A 53 11.91 -4.87 6.54
C GLY A 53 10.77 -5.63 7.22
N VAL A 54 11.06 -6.42 8.24
CA VAL A 54 10.05 -7.20 8.96
C VAL A 54 9.15 -6.30 9.79
N THR A 55 9.69 -5.28 10.47
CA THR A 55 8.91 -4.45 11.40
C THR A 55 8.06 -3.40 10.69
N PHE A 56 8.50 -2.86 9.55
CA PHE A 56 7.82 -1.77 8.86
C PHE A 56 7.29 -2.18 7.48
N VAL A 57 8.11 -2.80 6.64
CA VAL A 57 7.71 -3.10 5.25
C VAL A 57 6.66 -4.21 5.20
N MET A 58 6.81 -5.26 6.01
CA MET A 58 5.88 -6.39 6.01
C MET A 58 4.46 -5.98 6.44
N PRO A 59 4.23 -5.22 7.53
CA PRO A 59 2.89 -4.73 7.87
C PRO A 59 2.28 -3.81 6.82
N ILE A 60 3.09 -2.95 6.18
CA ILE A 60 2.64 -2.09 5.08
C ILE A 60 2.19 -2.94 3.89
N ALA A 61 2.99 -3.94 3.50
CA ALA A 61 2.66 -4.85 2.41
C ALA A 61 1.38 -5.65 2.71
N GLU A 62 1.19 -6.10 3.94
CA GLU A 62 -0.02 -6.79 4.37
C GLU A 62 -1.25 -5.87 4.33
N MET A 63 -1.12 -4.61 4.76
CA MET A 63 -2.20 -3.62 4.65
C MET A 63 -2.58 -3.35 3.19
N LEU A 64 -1.59 -3.21 2.31
CA LEU A 64 -1.82 -3.04 0.87
C LEU A 64 -2.51 -4.26 0.26
N HIS A 65 -2.08 -5.48 0.62
CA HIS A 65 -2.72 -6.71 0.17
C HIS A 65 -4.19 -6.79 0.64
N ARG A 66 -4.46 -6.51 1.91
CA ARG A 66 -5.83 -6.46 2.47
C ARG A 66 -6.71 -5.39 1.84
N SER A 67 -6.10 -4.32 1.31
CA SER A 67 -6.86 -3.27 0.60
C SER A 67 -7.37 -3.72 -0.78
N ILE A 68 -6.78 -4.77 -1.35
CA ILE A 68 -7.21 -5.36 -2.63
C ILE A 68 -8.06 -6.61 -2.38
N TYR A 69 -7.66 -7.46 -1.43
CA TYR A 69 -8.33 -8.71 -1.13
C TYR A 69 -9.32 -8.55 0.04
N ASP A 70 -10.60 -8.53 -0.28
CA ASP A 70 -11.70 -8.35 0.67
C ASP A 70 -12.86 -9.30 0.36
N PRO A 71 -12.78 -10.56 0.78
CA PRO A 71 -13.78 -11.57 0.49
C PRO A 71 -15.04 -11.47 1.36
N LEU A 72 -15.10 -10.54 2.32
CA LEU A 72 -16.11 -10.49 3.38
C LEU A 72 -17.55 -10.52 2.83
N VAL A 73 -17.83 -9.76 1.77
CA VAL A 73 -19.20 -9.69 1.21
C VAL A 73 -19.51 -10.96 0.41
N VAL A 74 -18.55 -11.47 -0.35
CA VAL A 74 -18.70 -12.72 -1.13
C VAL A 74 -18.96 -13.91 -0.21
N GLU A 75 -18.20 -14.03 0.88
CA GLU A 75 -18.37 -15.10 1.87
C GLU A 75 -19.67 -14.98 2.68
N SER A 76 -20.13 -13.73 2.89
CA SER A 76 -21.34 -13.47 3.69
C SER A 76 -22.64 -13.59 2.90
N PHE A 77 -22.58 -13.29 1.60
CA PHE A 77 -23.73 -13.30 0.69
C PHE A 77 -23.50 -14.15 -0.56
N PRO A 78 -23.08 -15.43 -0.43
CA PRO A 78 -22.67 -16.24 -1.58
C PRO A 78 -23.81 -16.45 -2.59
N ASN A 79 -25.04 -16.71 -2.11
CA ASN A 79 -26.18 -16.93 -3.00
C ASN A 79 -26.64 -15.62 -3.67
N THR A 80 -26.63 -14.52 -2.92
CA THR A 80 -26.96 -13.19 -3.48
C THR A 80 -25.95 -12.80 -4.54
N VAL A 81 -24.65 -12.97 -4.30
CA VAL A 81 -23.57 -12.68 -5.25
C VAL A 81 -23.76 -13.49 -6.53
N ALA A 82 -24.03 -14.79 -6.43
CA ALA A 82 -24.27 -15.64 -7.58
C ALA A 82 -25.49 -15.17 -8.42
N LYS A 83 -26.59 -14.74 -7.76
CA LYS A 83 -27.77 -14.21 -8.45
C LYS A 83 -27.56 -12.83 -9.07
N LEU A 84 -26.56 -12.09 -8.62
CA LEU A 84 -26.20 -10.79 -9.17
C LEU A 84 -25.14 -10.89 -10.27
N GLU A 85 -24.57 -12.06 -10.57
CA GLU A 85 -23.48 -12.22 -11.53
C GLU A 85 -23.86 -11.69 -12.92
N ASP A 86 -25.02 -12.07 -13.44
CA ASP A 86 -25.54 -11.65 -14.75
C ASP A 86 -26.40 -10.38 -14.72
N TRP A 87 -26.57 -9.78 -13.55
CA TRP A 87 -27.43 -8.60 -13.41
C TRP A 87 -26.84 -7.34 -14.07
N GLN A 88 -27.58 -6.76 -15.02
CA GLN A 88 -27.12 -5.65 -15.88
C GLN A 88 -27.28 -4.24 -15.27
N ARG A 89 -27.72 -4.12 -14.00
CA ARG A 89 -27.90 -2.84 -13.28
C ARG A 89 -28.92 -1.84 -13.91
N GLN A 90 -29.69 -2.26 -14.90
CA GLN A 90 -30.67 -1.40 -15.57
C GLN A 90 -32.01 -1.34 -14.82
N GLN A 91 -32.34 -2.40 -14.13
CA GLN A 91 -33.58 -2.56 -13.34
C GLN A 91 -33.29 -3.31 -12.06
N LEU A 92 -34.24 -3.35 -11.12
CA LEU A 92 -34.08 -4.13 -9.88
C LEU A 92 -33.81 -5.60 -10.21
N PRO A 93 -32.97 -6.27 -9.41
CA PRO A 93 -32.72 -7.70 -9.59
C PRO A 93 -33.99 -8.51 -9.42
N GLY A 94 -33.98 -9.76 -9.87
CA GLY A 94 -35.09 -10.70 -9.77
C GLY A 94 -35.46 -11.03 -8.32
N ASP A 95 -36.65 -11.59 -8.14
CA ASP A 95 -37.18 -11.96 -6.82
C ASP A 95 -36.33 -13.03 -6.13
N ASP A 96 -35.61 -13.84 -6.92
CA ASP A 96 -34.63 -14.83 -6.45
C ASP A 96 -33.44 -14.18 -5.73
N ALA A 97 -32.99 -13.01 -6.17
CA ALA A 97 -31.94 -12.25 -5.48
C ALA A 97 -32.45 -11.64 -4.16
N PHE A 98 -33.69 -11.16 -4.14
CA PHE A 98 -34.35 -10.69 -2.91
C PHE A 98 -34.52 -11.81 -1.90
N GLN A 99 -34.90 -13.00 -2.36
CA GLN A 99 -35.05 -14.16 -1.50
C GLN A 99 -33.71 -14.63 -0.93
N ALA A 100 -32.67 -14.68 -1.76
CA ALA A 100 -31.32 -15.06 -1.36
C ALA A 100 -30.80 -14.12 -0.26
N ILE A 101 -30.81 -12.81 -0.49
CA ILE A 101 -30.29 -11.86 0.49
C ILE A 101 -31.12 -11.82 1.77
N ALA A 102 -32.45 -12.03 1.69
CA ALA A 102 -33.31 -12.08 2.88
C ALA A 102 -32.93 -13.26 3.80
N GLN A 103 -32.69 -14.44 3.23
CA GLN A 103 -32.25 -15.62 3.96
C GLN A 103 -30.87 -15.43 4.59
N GLU A 104 -29.92 -14.90 3.81
CA GLU A 104 -28.56 -14.63 4.26
C GLU A 104 -28.52 -13.57 5.36
N LEU A 105 -29.35 -12.52 5.27
CA LEU A 105 -29.48 -11.51 6.33
C LEU A 105 -30.00 -12.11 7.65
N VAL A 106 -30.96 -13.01 7.58
CA VAL A 106 -31.48 -13.72 8.78
C VAL A 106 -30.39 -14.59 9.40
N THR A 107 -29.69 -15.35 8.59
CA THR A 107 -28.58 -16.22 9.02
C THR A 107 -27.45 -15.41 9.68
N LEU A 108 -27.01 -14.34 9.04
CA LEU A 108 -25.97 -13.46 9.58
C LEU A 108 -26.42 -12.73 10.86
N GLN A 109 -27.70 -12.40 10.97
CA GLN A 109 -28.26 -11.80 12.18
C GLN A 109 -28.25 -12.80 13.34
N GLN A 110 -28.61 -14.06 13.09
CA GLN A 110 -28.57 -15.14 14.10
C GLN A 110 -27.13 -15.43 14.55
N GLN A 111 -26.18 -15.42 13.63
CA GLN A 111 -24.74 -15.61 13.87
C GLN A 111 -24.06 -14.38 14.49
N ARG A 112 -24.76 -13.25 14.64
CA ARG A 112 -24.22 -11.94 15.10
C ARG A 112 -23.10 -11.36 14.21
N GLN A 113 -23.02 -11.80 12.96
CA GLN A 113 -21.99 -11.35 12.00
C GLN A 113 -22.48 -10.21 11.10
N LEU A 114 -23.80 -9.96 11.05
CA LEU A 114 -24.40 -8.95 10.19
C LEU A 114 -23.77 -7.55 10.35
N SER A 115 -23.40 -7.15 11.56
CA SER A 115 -22.83 -5.82 11.82
C SER A 115 -21.50 -5.59 11.08
N LYS A 116 -20.66 -6.63 10.97
CA LYS A 116 -19.37 -6.56 10.28
C LYS A 116 -19.55 -6.30 8.78
N VAL A 117 -20.41 -7.08 8.13
CA VAL A 117 -20.71 -6.96 6.70
C VAL A 117 -21.44 -5.65 6.41
N ALA A 118 -22.39 -5.27 7.24
CA ALA A 118 -23.13 -4.02 7.12
C ALA A 118 -22.20 -2.79 7.23
N THR A 119 -21.18 -2.85 8.08
CA THR A 119 -20.16 -1.79 8.17
C THR A 119 -19.32 -1.73 6.91
N ARG A 120 -18.93 -2.87 6.34
CA ARG A 120 -18.18 -2.91 5.08
C ARG A 120 -18.98 -2.32 3.91
N LEU A 121 -20.23 -2.74 3.74
CA LEU A 121 -21.10 -2.18 2.70
C LEU A 121 -21.38 -0.69 2.90
N ASN A 122 -21.35 -0.20 4.15
CA ASN A 122 -21.53 1.22 4.44
C ASN A 122 -20.35 2.10 3.99
N THR A 123 -19.15 1.54 3.80
CA THR A 123 -18.02 2.27 3.20
C THR A 123 -18.24 2.49 1.70
N GLU A 124 -18.89 1.54 1.03
CA GLU A 124 -19.25 1.66 -0.39
C GLU A 124 -20.39 2.66 -0.59
N ARG A 125 -21.44 2.49 0.20
CA ARG A 125 -22.61 3.38 0.14
C ARG A 125 -23.09 3.72 1.54
N SER A 126 -23.13 5.02 1.83
CA SER A 126 -23.62 5.52 3.12
C SER A 126 -25.07 5.11 3.37
N GLY A 127 -25.37 4.67 4.60
CA GLY A 127 -26.71 4.22 5.00
C GLY A 127 -26.95 2.70 4.86
N MET A 128 -26.04 1.95 4.24
CA MET A 128 -26.15 0.48 4.13
C MET A 128 -26.16 -0.20 5.49
N ARG A 129 -25.37 0.28 6.44
CA ARG A 129 -25.33 -0.29 7.80
C ARG A 129 -26.70 -0.26 8.47
N SER A 130 -27.39 0.86 8.42
CA SER A 130 -28.73 0.99 9.02
C SER A 130 -29.77 0.17 8.26
N LEU A 131 -29.68 0.12 6.93
CA LEU A 131 -30.56 -0.66 6.08
C LEU A 131 -30.49 -2.16 6.41
N LEU A 132 -29.30 -2.74 6.33
CA LEU A 132 -29.07 -4.17 6.55
C LEU A 132 -29.40 -4.58 7.98
N THR A 133 -28.99 -3.80 8.98
CA THR A 133 -29.26 -4.10 10.39
C THR A 133 -30.74 -4.02 10.72
N LYS A 134 -31.46 -3.02 10.19
CA LYS A 134 -32.91 -2.88 10.36
C LYS A 134 -33.67 -4.04 9.70
N THR A 135 -33.30 -4.35 8.46
CA THR A 135 -33.93 -5.42 7.69
C THR A 135 -33.67 -6.78 8.33
N GLY A 136 -32.42 -7.12 8.64
CA GLY A 136 -32.08 -8.40 9.28
C GLY A 136 -32.78 -8.63 10.61
N ARG A 137 -32.90 -7.59 11.47
CA ARG A 137 -33.66 -7.70 12.72
C ARG A 137 -35.15 -7.93 12.51
N LYS A 138 -35.76 -7.27 11.51
CA LYS A 138 -37.18 -7.42 11.23
C LYS A 138 -37.49 -8.78 10.61
N LEU A 139 -36.69 -9.19 9.60
CA LEU A 139 -36.83 -10.50 8.95
C LEU A 139 -36.63 -11.66 9.93
N ALA A 140 -35.66 -11.58 10.85
CA ALA A 140 -35.42 -12.62 11.86
C ALA A 140 -36.58 -12.82 12.85
N ARG A 141 -37.55 -11.89 12.88
CA ARG A 141 -38.77 -12.01 13.71
C ARG A 141 -39.99 -12.55 12.95
N GLN A 142 -39.90 -12.66 11.62
CA GLN A 142 -40.96 -13.15 10.76
C GLN A 142 -40.78 -14.67 10.58
N SER A 143 -41.85 -15.43 10.79
CA SER A 143 -41.79 -16.90 10.71
C SER A 143 -41.81 -17.44 9.28
N GLU A 144 -42.39 -16.70 8.33
CA GLU A 144 -42.46 -17.08 6.92
C GLU A 144 -42.25 -15.85 6.02
N LEU A 145 -41.40 -16.01 5.00
CA LEU A 145 -41.14 -15.03 3.95
C LEU A 145 -41.83 -15.47 2.66
N VAL A 146 -43.11 -15.16 2.52
CA VAL A 146 -43.90 -15.51 1.31
C VAL A 146 -43.47 -14.67 0.12
N ASP A 147 -43.18 -13.37 0.30
CA ASP A 147 -42.66 -12.45 -0.71
C ASP A 147 -41.55 -11.60 -0.09
N ALA A 148 -40.30 -12.04 -0.32
CA ALA A 148 -39.13 -11.36 0.21
C ALA A 148 -38.97 -9.92 -0.34
N ARG A 149 -39.34 -9.69 -1.60
CA ARG A 149 -39.23 -8.37 -2.23
C ARG A 149 -40.17 -7.36 -1.59
N GLN A 150 -41.46 -7.70 -1.47
CA GLN A 150 -42.44 -6.82 -0.85
C GLN A 150 -42.15 -6.61 0.64
N ALA A 151 -41.76 -7.67 1.35
CA ALA A 151 -41.37 -7.58 2.75
C ALA A 151 -40.19 -6.62 2.97
N MET A 152 -39.13 -6.76 2.19
CA MET A 152 -37.93 -5.93 2.32
C MET A 152 -38.19 -4.46 1.94
N ILE A 153 -38.91 -4.20 0.84
CA ILE A 153 -39.30 -2.84 0.44
C ILE A 153 -40.26 -2.22 1.47
N GLY A 154 -41.15 -2.99 2.05
CA GLY A 154 -42.02 -2.56 3.15
C GLY A 154 -41.26 -2.26 4.46
N ILE A 155 -40.15 -2.93 4.72
CA ILE A 155 -39.27 -2.61 5.84
C ILE A 155 -38.53 -1.32 5.62
N ASP A 156 -37.97 -1.14 4.39
CA ASP A 156 -37.22 0.06 4.03
C ASP A 156 -37.19 0.26 2.50
N LYS A 157 -37.70 1.40 2.06
CA LYS A 157 -37.82 1.74 0.62
C LYS A 157 -36.49 1.74 -0.13
N ARG A 158 -35.36 1.85 0.55
CA ARG A 158 -34.02 1.80 -0.05
C ARG A 158 -33.74 0.47 -0.77
N TRP A 159 -34.47 -0.60 -0.48
CA TRP A 159 -34.38 -1.86 -1.22
C TRP A 159 -34.92 -1.76 -2.65
N ALA A 160 -35.76 -0.75 -2.94
CA ALA A 160 -36.20 -0.42 -4.29
C ALA A 160 -35.23 0.50 -5.07
N ASP A 161 -34.07 0.84 -4.50
CA ASP A 161 -33.06 1.69 -5.10
C ASP A 161 -31.97 0.85 -5.77
N LEU A 162 -31.73 1.07 -7.06
CA LEU A 162 -30.67 0.42 -7.84
C LEU A 162 -29.30 0.56 -7.20
N GLY A 163 -28.99 1.72 -6.62
CA GLY A 163 -27.70 1.95 -5.98
C GLY A 163 -27.45 1.06 -4.75
N THR A 164 -28.49 0.57 -4.07
CA THR A 164 -28.34 -0.42 -2.98
C THR A 164 -27.79 -1.75 -3.51
N TRP A 165 -28.35 -2.23 -4.61
CA TRP A 165 -27.94 -3.47 -5.26
C TRP A 165 -26.60 -3.33 -5.99
N SER A 166 -26.35 -2.15 -6.60
CA SER A 166 -25.04 -1.85 -7.21
C SER A 166 -23.92 -1.85 -6.19
N ALA A 167 -24.15 -1.31 -4.98
CA ALA A 167 -23.16 -1.37 -3.91
C ALA A 167 -22.83 -2.80 -3.47
N ILE A 168 -23.82 -3.70 -3.45
CA ILE A 168 -23.59 -5.14 -3.18
C ILE A 168 -22.80 -5.77 -4.34
N LYS A 169 -23.20 -5.50 -5.59
CA LYS A 169 -22.52 -6.03 -6.78
C LYS A 169 -21.09 -5.53 -6.93
N ASN A 170 -20.77 -4.29 -6.54
CA ASN A 170 -19.41 -3.77 -6.56
C ASN A 170 -18.45 -4.56 -5.66
N LEU A 171 -18.98 -5.23 -4.64
CA LEU A 171 -18.24 -6.09 -3.72
C LEU A 171 -18.51 -7.59 -3.95
N SER A 172 -19.06 -7.97 -5.12
CA SER A 172 -19.30 -9.37 -5.48
C SER A 172 -18.03 -10.11 -5.91
N SER A 173 -16.89 -9.45 -5.97
CA SER A 173 -15.58 -10.05 -6.18
C SER A 173 -14.75 -9.93 -4.90
N SER A 174 -13.97 -10.98 -4.62
CA SER A 174 -13.00 -10.95 -3.51
C SER A 174 -11.87 -9.94 -3.74
N TYR A 175 -11.67 -9.50 -4.99
CA TYR A 175 -10.69 -8.47 -5.34
C TYR A 175 -11.42 -7.17 -5.65
N THR A 176 -11.09 -6.11 -4.93
CA THR A 176 -11.70 -4.79 -5.10
C THR A 176 -10.65 -3.68 -5.11
N LEU A 177 -10.91 -2.64 -5.89
CA LEU A 177 -10.11 -1.41 -5.89
C LEU A 177 -10.79 -0.28 -5.12
N SER A 178 -11.93 -0.55 -4.44
CA SER A 178 -12.74 0.47 -3.75
C SER A 178 -11.93 1.33 -2.77
N TYR A 179 -11.00 0.73 -2.03
CA TYR A 179 -10.15 1.48 -1.09
C TYR A 179 -9.16 2.42 -1.79
N TYR A 180 -8.58 1.98 -2.93
CA TYR A 180 -7.69 2.83 -3.72
C TYR A 180 -8.45 3.96 -4.41
N LEU A 181 -9.65 3.66 -4.94
CA LEU A 181 -10.52 4.68 -5.51
C LEU A 181 -10.91 5.71 -4.44
N ALA A 182 -11.30 5.26 -3.25
CA ALA A 182 -11.62 6.15 -2.14
C ALA A 182 -10.43 7.04 -1.74
N ALA A 183 -9.20 6.51 -1.73
CA ALA A 183 -7.99 7.28 -1.44
C ALA A 183 -7.69 8.36 -2.49
N LEU A 184 -8.21 8.18 -3.72
CA LEU A 184 -8.11 9.16 -4.82
C LEU A 184 -9.36 10.04 -4.95
N ASP A 185 -10.26 10.03 -3.95
CA ASP A 185 -11.56 10.72 -3.98
C ASP A 185 -12.42 10.27 -5.17
N MET A 186 -12.36 8.98 -5.52
CA MET A 186 -13.15 8.33 -6.55
C MET A 186 -14.06 7.26 -5.95
N ARG A 187 -15.08 6.83 -6.68
CA ARG A 187 -15.99 5.74 -6.31
C ARG A 187 -16.57 5.06 -7.54
N TYR A 188 -17.20 3.91 -7.35
CA TYR A 188 -18.06 3.33 -8.37
C TYR A 188 -19.43 3.98 -8.34
N ASP A 189 -19.97 4.32 -9.51
CA ASP A 189 -21.35 4.77 -9.67
C ASP A 189 -22.35 3.58 -9.65
N THR A 190 -23.60 3.83 -9.95
CA THR A 190 -24.65 2.79 -10.00
C THR A 190 -24.48 1.83 -11.18
N GLN A 191 -23.77 2.20 -12.22
CA GLN A 191 -23.46 1.37 -13.39
C GLN A 191 -22.16 0.58 -13.22
N GLY A 192 -21.36 0.92 -12.22
CA GLY A 192 -20.04 0.32 -11.97
C GLY A 192 -18.89 1.05 -12.64
N GLU A 193 -19.16 2.22 -13.21
CA GLU A 193 -18.14 3.11 -13.76
C GLU A 193 -17.46 3.90 -12.65
N ILE A 194 -16.21 4.32 -12.92
CA ILE A 194 -15.42 5.07 -11.94
C ILE A 194 -15.76 6.56 -12.10
N GLU A 195 -16.32 7.17 -11.06
CA GLU A 195 -16.59 8.60 -11.00
C GLU A 195 -15.91 9.29 -9.81
N ALA A 196 -15.75 10.60 -9.87
CA ALA A 196 -15.26 11.38 -8.75
C ALA A 196 -16.31 11.41 -7.62
N GLN A 197 -15.86 11.39 -6.38
CA GLN A 197 -16.77 11.58 -5.25
C GLN A 197 -17.37 13.00 -5.27
N PRO A 198 -18.59 13.19 -4.72
CA PRO A 198 -19.16 14.52 -4.55
C PRO A 198 -18.19 15.45 -3.81
N GLU A 199 -18.17 16.74 -4.17
CA GLU A 199 -17.22 17.73 -3.63
C GLU A 199 -17.14 17.75 -2.11
N GLN A 200 -18.27 17.52 -1.42
CA GLN A 200 -18.34 17.47 0.03
C GLN A 200 -17.55 16.28 0.65
N ARG A 201 -17.19 15.30 -0.16
CA ARG A 201 -16.47 14.09 0.24
C ARG A 201 -15.05 13.99 -0.34
N GLN A 202 -14.65 14.95 -1.19
CA GLN A 202 -13.31 15.04 -1.75
C GLN A 202 -12.34 15.63 -0.73
N ILE A 203 -11.84 14.78 0.17
CA ILE A 203 -10.97 15.21 1.27
C ILE A 203 -9.53 14.74 1.06
N TYR A 204 -9.37 13.53 0.50
CA TYR A 204 -8.08 12.85 0.50
C TYR A 204 -7.06 13.48 -0.43
N LYS A 205 -7.44 13.88 -1.65
CA LYS A 205 -6.55 14.60 -2.58
C LYS A 205 -6.02 15.89 -1.97
N THR A 206 -6.91 16.69 -1.41
CA THR A 206 -6.57 17.97 -0.80
C THR A 206 -5.63 17.76 0.40
N LEU A 207 -5.92 16.76 1.24
CA LEU A 207 -5.11 16.43 2.40
C LEU A 207 -3.72 15.93 1.99
N LEU A 208 -3.64 15.04 0.99
CA LEU A 208 -2.39 14.51 0.45
C LEU A 208 -1.49 15.63 -0.08
N VAL A 209 -2.04 16.52 -0.92
CA VAL A 209 -1.29 17.65 -1.48
C VAL A 209 -0.81 18.61 -0.39
N LYS A 210 -1.66 18.94 0.59
CA LYS A 210 -1.28 19.79 1.71
C LYS A 210 -0.17 19.17 2.55
N THR A 211 -0.29 17.88 2.89
CA THR A 211 0.73 17.17 3.68
C THR A 211 2.05 17.13 2.94
N PHE A 212 2.03 16.82 1.65
CA PHE A 212 3.23 16.80 0.82
C PHE A 212 3.88 18.19 0.72
N ALA A 213 3.08 19.23 0.47
CA ALA A 213 3.58 20.61 0.38
C ALA A 213 4.21 21.07 1.70
N ILE A 214 3.58 20.79 2.84
CA ILE A 214 4.12 21.14 4.16
C ILE A 214 5.42 20.37 4.43
N SER A 215 5.46 19.07 4.14
CA SER A 215 6.66 18.25 4.32
C SER A 215 7.82 18.74 3.45
N LEU A 216 7.53 19.09 2.20
CA LEU A 216 8.52 19.66 1.29
C LEU A 216 9.03 21.01 1.78
N LEU A 217 8.13 21.89 2.22
CA LEU A 217 8.49 23.19 2.77
C LEU A 217 9.41 23.06 3.98
N ILE A 218 9.05 22.20 4.94
CA ILE A 218 9.87 21.93 6.13
C ILE A 218 11.24 21.38 5.72
N THR A 219 11.28 20.43 4.79
CA THR A 219 12.54 19.84 4.32
C THR A 219 13.44 20.91 3.70
N VAL A 220 12.90 21.78 2.86
CA VAL A 220 13.64 22.89 2.23
C VAL A 220 14.14 23.86 3.31
N LEU A 221 13.30 24.25 4.27
CA LEU A 221 13.71 25.12 5.37
C LEU A 221 14.83 24.49 6.21
N CYS A 222 14.71 23.22 6.56
CA CYS A 222 15.76 22.49 7.29
C CYS A 222 17.06 22.43 6.49
N LEU A 223 16.99 22.29 5.18
CA LEU A 223 18.17 22.26 4.32
C LEU A 223 18.82 23.64 4.21
N VAL A 224 18.02 24.69 4.01
CA VAL A 224 18.49 26.09 3.92
C VAL A 224 19.14 26.55 5.22
N LEU A 225 18.60 26.17 6.37
CA LEU A 225 19.16 26.53 7.68
C LEU A 225 20.30 25.60 8.09
N GLY A 226 20.17 24.29 7.84
CA GLY A 226 21.14 23.28 8.26
C GLY A 226 22.43 23.31 7.46
N TYR A 227 22.35 23.59 6.14
CA TYR A 227 23.53 23.62 5.28
C TYR A 227 24.56 24.69 5.67
N PRO A 228 24.19 25.99 5.88
CA PRO A 228 25.14 27.01 6.35
C PRO A 228 25.73 26.64 7.71
N LEU A 229 24.90 26.13 8.62
CA LEU A 229 25.35 25.71 9.95
C LEU A 229 26.36 24.56 9.88
N ALA A 230 26.10 23.56 9.08
CA ALA A 230 27.01 22.42 8.85
C ALA A 230 28.32 22.90 8.18
N TYR A 231 28.23 23.83 7.23
CA TYR A 231 29.39 24.42 6.58
C TYR A 231 30.24 25.23 7.58
N MET A 232 29.63 26.03 8.42
CA MET A 232 30.33 26.77 9.48
C MET A 232 31.02 25.83 10.47
N LEU A 233 30.35 24.76 10.90
CA LEU A 233 30.93 23.75 11.79
C LEU A 233 32.15 23.04 11.17
N ALA A 234 32.12 22.80 9.85
CA ALA A 234 33.22 22.14 9.14
C ALA A 234 34.43 23.06 8.88
N THR A 235 34.23 24.37 8.81
CA THR A 235 35.30 25.34 8.45
C THR A 235 35.88 26.10 9.64
N LEU A 236 35.22 26.11 10.80
CA LEU A 236 35.69 26.79 12.02
C LEU A 236 36.76 25.97 12.75
N PRO A 237 37.71 26.64 13.44
CA PRO A 237 38.68 25.96 14.29
C PRO A 237 37.98 25.21 15.45
N GLU A 238 38.55 24.08 15.89
CA GLU A 238 37.97 23.12 16.84
C GLU A 238 37.39 23.78 18.11
N SER A 239 38.06 24.77 18.67
CA SER A 239 37.62 25.47 19.89
C SER A 239 36.27 26.19 19.73
N ARG A 240 35.98 26.77 18.57
CA ARG A 240 34.71 27.47 18.28
C ARG A 240 33.63 26.52 17.76
N SER A 241 34.05 25.48 17.04
CA SER A 241 33.17 24.42 16.56
C SER A 241 32.51 23.65 17.74
N ASN A 242 33.28 23.33 18.77
CA ASN A 242 32.76 22.66 19.97
C ASN A 242 31.69 23.49 20.71
N LEU A 243 31.88 24.79 20.78
CA LEU A 243 30.88 25.69 21.42
C LEU A 243 29.59 25.76 20.61
N LEU A 244 29.69 25.78 19.28
CA LEU A 244 28.52 25.74 18.38
C LEU A 244 27.80 24.39 18.43
N ILE A 245 28.52 23.27 18.55
CA ILE A 245 27.94 21.94 18.70
C ILE A 245 27.10 21.87 19.99
N ILE A 246 27.63 22.41 21.09
CA ILE A 246 26.90 22.45 22.37
C ILE A 246 25.62 23.29 22.23
N LEU A 247 25.69 24.44 21.56
CA LEU A 247 24.54 25.33 21.34
C LEU A 247 23.45 24.68 20.44
N VAL A 248 23.83 23.86 19.45
CA VAL A 248 22.91 23.17 18.54
C VAL A 248 22.26 21.95 19.19
N LEU A 249 22.95 21.31 20.15
CA LEU A 249 22.45 20.14 20.87
C LEU A 249 21.59 20.47 22.10
N LEU A 250 21.60 21.72 22.54
CA LEU A 250 20.80 22.22 23.66
C LEU A 250 19.43 22.69 23.20
#